data_76ccdb3c41fc83feca2489501d0eac95
#
_entry.id   76ccdb3c41fc83feca2489501d0eac95
#
_cell.length_a   1.000
_cell.length_b   1.000
_cell.length_c   1.000
_cell.angle_alpha   90.00
_cell.angle_beta   90.00
_cell.angle_gamma   90.00
#
_symmetry.space_group_name_H-M   'P 1'
#
loop_
_entity.id
_entity.type
_entity.pdbx_description
1 polymer ?
#
loop_
_entity_poly.entity_id
_entity_poly.type
_entity_poly.pdbx_seq_one_letter_code
_entity_poly.pdbx_strand_id
1 'polypeptide(L)'
;MLQKNRHFKVFLNMPLEWLLLLCPFLCGGFFPWASALVGLVLIFLLLLLLRRGLLCVALSAPFLAAASVVLFHLGGIIWGTDRGMAPVGAVQFLPLPLFVLLLEQLAPERRMDLLRRLPYAASVMVLLSFLLSCIPSLGPWFLVAGRQAGFFQYPNTYALYLLFALVLVLFGAPLRFGKLPWAAAAALGILLSGSRTVFFLLLAVVLVFFFTVKSKQSRLRILIFAALLLFISVLYVLLSGNRGSVGRFLTASLTASEFVGRILYAYDALPVILRHPLGLGFTGYRCLQGSFQTGVYSVQHVHNELLQLLLDVGWIPAALFLWALWQGFRSREGGLLRKLLLAVPLLHCLLDFDTQFISVALLLFLVLDTAPQAQRKFSPNRAVRRLSAGILTVSALLCLWIGSASFLYYLRKPADALRVYPAYTAAIADLLPTASDEDLGPLADRVLRLNKAVALAHDARAKADFSAGKISAAIAHKQEAIRLCRYNLTEYLDYFDILRYARERYLQRGDTDSADSCLSLIIEIPGMLETVDAQTSRLGRIIRDKPDLTLPPPYVSWLEQHASEFVSNS
;
A
#
# COMPACT_ATOMS: atom_id res chain seq x y z
N MET A 1 -35.38 -0.13 -30.12
CA MET A 1 -34.49 -0.58 -29.01
C MET A 1 -33.01 -0.31 -29.27
N LEU A 2 -32.47 -0.56 -30.46
CA LEU A 2 -31.05 -0.37 -30.78
C LEU A 2 -30.57 1.10 -30.71
N GLN A 3 -31.36 2.06 -31.12
CA GLN A 3 -31.01 3.49 -31.05
C GLN A 3 -30.97 4.04 -29.62
N LYS A 4 -31.91 3.64 -28.72
CA LYS A 4 -31.91 3.99 -27.30
C LYS A 4 -30.66 3.44 -26.58
N ASN A 5 -30.17 2.24 -26.98
CA ASN A 5 -28.95 1.66 -26.47
C ASN A 5 -27.69 2.44 -26.87
N ARG A 6 -27.68 3.08 -28.06
CA ARG A 6 -26.54 3.83 -28.58
C ARG A 6 -26.31 5.13 -27.79
N HIS A 7 -27.37 5.87 -27.51
CA HIS A 7 -27.32 7.12 -26.73
C HIS A 7 -26.90 6.86 -25.28
N PHE A 8 -27.36 5.76 -24.67
CA PHE A 8 -27.00 5.45 -23.29
C PHE A 8 -25.56 4.95 -23.12
N LYS A 9 -25.03 4.23 -24.12
CA LYS A 9 -23.62 3.83 -24.16
C LYS A 9 -22.68 5.04 -24.30
N VAL A 10 -23.12 6.10 -24.99
CA VAL A 10 -22.40 7.39 -25.05
C VAL A 10 -22.45 8.10 -23.69
N PHE A 11 -23.58 8.01 -22.98
CA PHE A 11 -23.74 8.60 -21.66
C PHE A 11 -22.80 7.99 -20.60
N LEU A 12 -22.48 6.69 -20.71
CA LEU A 12 -21.59 5.99 -19.75
C LEU A 12 -20.12 6.39 -19.89
N ASN A 13 -19.66 6.74 -21.10
CA ASN A 13 -18.26 7.08 -21.34
C ASN A 13 -17.83 8.31 -20.54
N MET A 14 -18.67 9.34 -20.51
CA MET A 14 -18.33 10.62 -19.88
C MET A 14 -18.09 10.50 -18.35
N PRO A 15 -18.99 9.87 -17.54
CA PRO A 15 -18.73 9.67 -16.13
C PRO A 15 -17.48 8.81 -15.84
N LEU A 16 -17.24 7.75 -16.62
CA LEU A 16 -16.05 6.90 -16.45
C LEU A 16 -14.76 7.65 -16.80
N GLU A 17 -14.78 8.46 -17.84
CA GLU A 17 -13.65 9.30 -18.20
C GLU A 17 -13.35 10.30 -17.07
N TRP A 18 -14.34 11.04 -16.57
CA TRP A 18 -14.17 11.97 -15.46
C TRP A 18 -13.70 11.27 -14.19
N LEU A 19 -14.20 10.07 -13.90
CA LEU A 19 -13.73 9.29 -12.76
C LEU A 19 -12.22 8.97 -12.87
N LEU A 20 -11.75 8.51 -14.04
CA LEU A 20 -10.32 8.25 -14.27
C LEU A 20 -9.46 9.52 -14.20
N LEU A 21 -10.00 10.67 -14.62
CA LEU A 21 -9.28 11.95 -14.58
C LEU A 21 -9.22 12.55 -13.16
N LEU A 22 -10.27 12.37 -12.34
CA LEU A 22 -10.39 12.98 -11.02
C LEU A 22 -9.89 12.10 -9.88
N CYS A 23 -9.98 10.76 -10.01
CA CYS A 23 -9.52 9.83 -8.97
C CYS A 23 -8.07 10.08 -8.52
N PRO A 24 -7.11 10.37 -9.42
CA PRO A 24 -5.74 10.68 -9.02
C PRO A 24 -5.60 11.89 -8.08
N PHE A 25 -6.53 12.86 -8.14
CA PHE A 25 -6.55 14.03 -7.26
C PHE A 25 -7.10 13.74 -5.85
N LEU A 26 -7.68 12.56 -5.64
CA LEU A 26 -8.14 12.06 -4.33
C LEU A 26 -7.04 11.22 -3.66
N CYS A 27 -5.88 11.78 -3.41
CA CYS A 27 -4.69 11.09 -2.89
C CYS A 27 -4.33 9.83 -3.71
N GLY A 28 -4.54 9.86 -5.04
CA GLY A 28 -4.36 8.69 -5.89
C GLY A 28 -5.35 7.54 -5.63
N GLY A 29 -6.31 7.71 -4.74
CA GLY A 29 -7.18 6.64 -4.25
C GLY A 29 -6.50 5.69 -3.27
N PHE A 30 -5.42 6.13 -2.60
CA PHE A 30 -4.66 5.29 -1.65
C PHE A 30 -5.43 5.02 -0.35
N PHE A 31 -6.21 5.97 0.12
CA PHE A 31 -6.97 5.83 1.36
C PHE A 31 -8.34 5.20 1.13
N PRO A 32 -8.83 4.33 2.03
CA PRO A 32 -10.13 3.65 1.88
C PRO A 32 -11.33 4.58 1.69
N TRP A 33 -11.29 5.80 2.26
CA TRP A 33 -12.34 6.79 2.04
C TRP A 33 -12.42 7.28 0.58
N ALA A 34 -11.28 7.44 -0.08
CA ALA A 34 -11.24 7.87 -1.48
C ALA A 34 -11.73 6.73 -2.40
N SER A 35 -11.32 5.50 -2.12
CA SER A 35 -11.82 4.30 -2.81
C SER A 35 -13.32 4.12 -2.62
N ALA A 36 -13.83 4.36 -1.42
CA ALA A 36 -15.27 4.32 -1.13
C ALA A 36 -16.07 5.32 -1.98
N LEU A 37 -15.58 6.56 -2.14
CA LEU A 37 -16.21 7.56 -3.03
C LEU A 37 -16.24 7.09 -4.49
N VAL A 38 -15.12 6.55 -4.98
CA VAL A 38 -15.05 5.95 -6.32
C VAL A 38 -16.03 4.80 -6.45
N GLY A 39 -16.08 3.91 -5.45
CA GLY A 39 -17.02 2.78 -5.38
C GLY A 39 -18.48 3.23 -5.45
N LEU A 40 -18.86 4.27 -4.71
CA LEU A 40 -20.23 4.81 -4.72
C LEU A 40 -20.63 5.32 -6.10
N VAL A 41 -19.74 6.02 -6.82
CA VAL A 41 -20.01 6.48 -8.20
C VAL A 41 -20.21 5.28 -9.13
N LEU A 42 -19.36 4.25 -9.04
CA LEU A 42 -19.46 3.06 -9.87
C LEU A 42 -20.73 2.25 -9.56
N ILE A 43 -21.11 2.11 -8.28
CA ILE A 43 -22.35 1.46 -7.85
C ILE A 43 -23.56 2.21 -8.41
N PHE A 44 -23.58 3.52 -8.31
CA PHE A 44 -24.66 4.35 -8.87
C PHE A 44 -24.84 4.09 -10.37
N LEU A 45 -23.76 4.08 -11.15
CA LEU A 45 -23.80 3.79 -12.58
C LEU A 45 -24.31 2.37 -12.87
N LEU A 46 -23.86 1.36 -12.10
CA LEU A 46 -24.34 -0.03 -12.24
C LEU A 46 -25.81 -0.17 -11.89
N LEU A 47 -26.31 0.49 -10.84
CA LEU A 47 -27.73 0.51 -10.47
C LEU A 47 -28.60 1.14 -11.56
N LEU A 48 -28.12 2.21 -12.22
CA LEU A 48 -28.81 2.82 -13.36
C LEU A 48 -28.93 1.85 -14.54
N LEU A 49 -27.84 1.13 -14.87
CA LEU A 49 -27.84 0.10 -15.91
C LEU A 49 -28.77 -1.05 -15.58
N LEU A 50 -28.73 -1.50 -14.34
CA LEU A 50 -29.56 -2.60 -13.84
C LEU A 50 -31.05 -2.26 -13.90
N ARG A 51 -31.44 -1.05 -13.44
CA ARG A 51 -32.83 -0.56 -13.51
C ARG A 51 -33.34 -0.50 -14.95
N ARG A 52 -32.50 -0.09 -15.89
CA ARG A 52 -32.86 -0.02 -17.32
C ARG A 52 -32.81 -1.37 -18.05
N GLY A 53 -32.36 -2.44 -17.38
CA GLY A 53 -32.21 -3.75 -18.00
C GLY A 53 -31.10 -3.83 -19.04
N LEU A 54 -30.12 -2.94 -18.96
CA LEU A 54 -29.02 -2.82 -19.92
C LEU A 54 -27.72 -3.51 -19.46
N LEU A 55 -27.66 -3.93 -18.20
CA LEU A 55 -26.48 -4.60 -17.66
C LEU A 55 -26.31 -5.99 -18.30
N CYS A 56 -25.15 -6.18 -18.90
CA CYS A 56 -24.66 -7.50 -19.36
C CYS A 56 -23.48 -7.90 -18.49
N VAL A 57 -23.42 -9.13 -18.05
CA VAL A 57 -22.32 -9.66 -17.23
C VAL A 57 -21.46 -10.59 -18.07
N ALA A 58 -20.15 -10.41 -18.02
CA ALA A 58 -19.18 -11.35 -18.52
C ALA A 58 -18.21 -11.73 -17.39
N LEU A 59 -17.85 -13.01 -17.30
CA LEU A 59 -16.88 -13.47 -16.33
C LEU A 59 -15.47 -13.42 -16.94
N SER A 60 -14.98 -12.19 -17.17
CA SER A 60 -13.65 -11.97 -17.73
C SER A 60 -12.54 -12.30 -16.72
N ALA A 61 -11.33 -12.63 -17.18
CA ALA A 61 -10.21 -12.85 -16.30
C ALA A 61 -9.90 -11.61 -15.43
N PRO A 62 -9.91 -10.36 -15.97
CA PRO A 62 -9.79 -9.16 -15.13
C PRO A 62 -10.90 -9.03 -14.08
N PHE A 63 -12.16 -9.36 -14.42
CA PHE A 63 -13.26 -9.34 -13.47
C PHE A 63 -13.07 -10.36 -12.34
N LEU A 64 -12.73 -11.61 -12.69
CA LEU A 64 -12.50 -12.68 -11.71
C LEU A 64 -11.32 -12.34 -10.79
N ALA A 65 -10.23 -11.80 -11.32
CA ALA A 65 -9.10 -11.34 -10.55
C ALA A 65 -9.50 -10.23 -9.56
N ALA A 66 -10.18 -9.19 -10.03
CA ALA A 66 -10.62 -8.08 -9.20
C ALA A 66 -11.64 -8.51 -8.13
N ALA A 67 -12.62 -9.35 -8.50
CA ALA A 67 -13.64 -9.84 -7.57
C ALA A 67 -13.02 -10.74 -6.49
N SER A 68 -12.06 -11.60 -6.86
CA SER A 68 -11.38 -12.47 -5.89
C SER A 68 -10.60 -11.66 -4.85
N VAL A 69 -9.94 -10.57 -5.22
CA VAL A 69 -9.25 -9.67 -4.27
C VAL A 69 -10.23 -9.15 -3.21
N VAL A 70 -11.40 -8.66 -3.61
CA VAL A 70 -12.41 -8.16 -2.67
C VAL A 70 -12.94 -9.28 -1.77
N LEU A 71 -13.24 -10.46 -2.35
CA LEU A 71 -13.77 -11.60 -1.60
C LEU A 71 -12.76 -12.13 -0.57
N PHE A 72 -11.47 -12.18 -0.90
CA PHE A 72 -10.43 -12.64 0.01
C PHE A 72 -10.14 -11.62 1.11
N HIS A 73 -10.23 -10.31 0.83
CA HIS A 73 -10.19 -9.30 1.89
C HIS A 73 -11.38 -9.46 2.85
N LEU A 74 -12.60 -9.67 2.36
CA LEU A 74 -13.75 -9.98 3.22
C LEU A 74 -13.55 -11.27 4.01
N GLY A 75 -13.00 -12.31 3.38
CA GLY A 75 -12.63 -13.56 4.04
C GLY A 75 -11.65 -13.38 5.19
N GLY A 76 -10.84 -12.33 5.16
CA GLY A 76 -9.96 -11.92 6.26
C GLY A 76 -10.66 -11.67 7.60
N ILE A 77 -11.99 -11.52 7.63
CA ILE A 77 -12.79 -11.54 8.88
C ILE A 77 -12.63 -12.89 9.60
N ILE A 78 -12.42 -13.98 8.86
CA ILE A 78 -12.31 -15.34 9.39
C ILE A 78 -10.86 -15.71 9.68
N TRP A 79 -9.95 -15.56 8.71
CA TRP A 79 -8.56 -16.04 8.80
C TRP A 79 -7.49 -14.94 8.85
N GLY A 80 -7.86 -13.67 8.58
CA GLY A 80 -6.89 -12.57 8.55
C GLY A 80 -6.29 -12.27 9.91
N THR A 81 -5.08 -11.74 9.90
CA THR A 81 -4.36 -11.26 11.08
C THR A 81 -5.14 -10.13 11.77
N ASP A 82 -5.68 -9.19 10.97
CA ASP A 82 -6.50 -8.10 11.45
C ASP A 82 -7.95 -8.24 10.93
N ARG A 83 -8.79 -8.84 11.76
CA ARG A 83 -10.20 -9.06 11.44
C ARG A 83 -11.01 -7.75 11.37
N GLY A 84 -10.62 -6.76 12.16
CA GLY A 84 -11.25 -5.45 12.17
C GLY A 84 -10.98 -4.65 10.90
N MET A 85 -9.80 -4.82 10.29
CA MET A 85 -9.44 -4.12 9.06
C MET A 85 -9.84 -4.87 7.78
N ALA A 86 -10.33 -6.09 7.86
CA ALA A 86 -10.74 -6.88 6.69
C ALA A 86 -11.84 -6.19 5.84
N PRO A 87 -12.95 -5.65 6.42
CA PRO A 87 -13.94 -4.88 5.65
C PRO A 87 -13.36 -3.60 5.04
N VAL A 88 -12.37 -2.99 5.69
CA VAL A 88 -11.69 -1.78 5.17
C VAL A 88 -10.93 -2.11 3.90
N GLY A 89 -10.17 -3.24 3.89
CA GLY A 89 -9.49 -3.74 2.69
C GLY A 89 -10.48 -4.09 1.56
N ALA A 90 -11.60 -4.71 1.88
CA ALA A 90 -12.63 -4.99 0.88
C ALA A 90 -13.18 -3.71 0.23
N VAL A 91 -13.47 -2.66 1.01
CA VAL A 91 -13.93 -1.36 0.49
C VAL A 91 -12.81 -0.67 -0.32
N GLN A 92 -11.55 -0.81 0.08
CA GLN A 92 -10.39 -0.27 -0.66
C GLN A 92 -10.37 -0.79 -2.10
N PHE A 93 -10.56 -2.09 -2.32
CA PHE A 93 -10.44 -2.72 -3.63
C PHE A 93 -11.77 -2.94 -4.37
N LEU A 94 -12.92 -2.66 -3.72
CA LEU A 94 -14.25 -2.79 -4.32
C LEU A 94 -14.42 -2.03 -5.66
N PRO A 95 -13.81 -0.85 -5.89
CA PRO A 95 -13.89 -0.18 -7.18
C PRO A 95 -13.44 -1.03 -8.36
N LEU A 96 -12.50 -1.96 -8.20
CA LEU A 96 -11.93 -2.73 -9.31
C LEU A 96 -12.94 -3.62 -10.02
N PRO A 97 -13.64 -4.57 -9.36
CA PRO A 97 -14.64 -5.40 -10.04
C PRO A 97 -15.83 -4.58 -10.58
N LEU A 98 -16.24 -3.52 -9.87
CA LEU A 98 -17.32 -2.63 -10.33
C LEU A 98 -16.93 -1.89 -11.61
N PHE A 99 -15.69 -1.41 -11.69
CA PHE A 99 -15.16 -0.73 -12.86
C PHE A 99 -15.05 -1.67 -14.06
N VAL A 100 -14.53 -2.89 -13.87
CA VAL A 100 -14.45 -3.89 -14.95
C VAL A 100 -15.84 -4.22 -15.48
N LEU A 101 -16.84 -4.42 -14.62
CA LEU A 101 -18.24 -4.63 -15.05
C LEU A 101 -18.77 -3.47 -15.91
N LEU A 102 -18.41 -2.23 -15.59
CA LEU A 102 -18.80 -1.06 -16.39
C LEU A 102 -18.03 -1.00 -17.71
N LEU A 103 -16.73 -1.32 -17.72
CA LEU A 103 -15.94 -1.39 -18.96
C LEU A 103 -16.49 -2.43 -19.94
N GLU A 104 -17.00 -3.56 -19.43
CA GLU A 104 -17.62 -4.61 -20.26
C GLU A 104 -18.91 -4.17 -20.96
N GLN A 105 -19.54 -3.06 -20.53
CA GLN A 105 -20.68 -2.45 -21.22
C GLN A 105 -20.24 -1.62 -22.44
N LEU A 106 -18.98 -1.22 -22.50
CA LEU A 106 -18.41 -0.43 -23.60
C LEU A 106 -17.88 -1.36 -24.72
N ALA A 107 -17.92 -0.86 -25.94
CA ALA A 107 -17.23 -1.52 -27.04
C ALA A 107 -15.70 -1.44 -26.82
N PRO A 108 -14.92 -2.49 -27.17
CA PRO A 108 -13.48 -2.54 -26.93
C PRO A 108 -12.73 -1.29 -27.44
N GLU A 109 -13.10 -0.80 -28.64
CA GLU A 109 -12.48 0.36 -29.26
C GLU A 109 -12.67 1.64 -28.42
N ARG A 110 -13.80 1.74 -27.70
CA ARG A 110 -14.12 2.91 -26.87
C ARG A 110 -13.45 2.87 -25.50
N ARG A 111 -12.98 1.72 -25.04
CA ARG A 111 -12.31 1.62 -23.74
C ARG A 111 -11.00 2.39 -23.73
N MET A 112 -10.20 2.27 -24.78
CA MET A 112 -8.97 3.06 -24.92
C MET A 112 -9.22 4.56 -25.10
N ASP A 113 -10.39 4.97 -25.61
CA ASP A 113 -10.76 6.38 -25.73
C ASP A 113 -10.90 7.07 -24.35
N LEU A 114 -11.20 6.31 -23.28
CA LEU A 114 -11.24 6.82 -21.90
C LEU A 114 -9.90 7.40 -21.46
N LEU A 115 -8.78 6.94 -22.03
CA LEU A 115 -7.42 7.42 -21.72
C LEU A 115 -7.03 8.68 -22.51
N ARG A 116 -7.84 9.10 -23.49
CA ARG A 116 -7.47 10.16 -24.45
C ARG A 116 -7.16 11.50 -23.78
N ARG A 117 -7.85 11.81 -22.68
CA ARG A 117 -7.67 13.08 -21.93
C ARG A 117 -6.71 12.96 -20.76
N LEU A 118 -6.20 11.78 -20.47
CA LEU A 118 -5.27 11.56 -19.34
C LEU A 118 -4.01 12.45 -19.41
N PRO A 119 -3.38 12.67 -20.60
CA PRO A 119 -2.23 13.58 -20.71
C PRO A 119 -2.52 15.02 -20.25
N TYR A 120 -3.73 15.51 -20.50
CA TYR A 120 -4.13 16.86 -20.07
C TYR A 120 -4.28 16.91 -18.54
N ALA A 121 -4.98 15.94 -17.95
CA ALA A 121 -5.15 15.85 -16.50
C ALA A 121 -3.80 15.70 -15.77
N ALA A 122 -2.90 14.87 -16.30
CA ALA A 122 -1.55 14.71 -15.78
C ALA A 122 -0.75 16.01 -15.81
N SER A 123 -0.84 16.78 -16.91
CA SER A 123 -0.16 18.08 -17.03
C SER A 123 -0.74 19.14 -16.09
N VAL A 124 -2.06 19.17 -15.93
CA VAL A 124 -2.74 20.04 -14.94
C VAL A 124 -2.28 19.65 -13.53
N MET A 125 -2.16 18.36 -13.24
CA MET A 125 -1.67 17.88 -11.94
C MET A 125 -0.23 18.33 -11.68
N VAL A 126 0.66 18.24 -12.66
CA VAL A 126 2.05 18.74 -12.52
C VAL A 126 2.05 20.23 -12.19
N LEU A 127 1.32 21.04 -12.95
CA LEU A 127 1.24 22.48 -12.75
C LEU A 127 0.68 22.83 -11.37
N LEU A 128 -0.48 22.27 -11.02
CA LEU A 128 -1.14 22.56 -9.74
C LEU A 128 -0.28 22.11 -8.56
N SER A 129 0.28 20.89 -8.59
CA SER A 129 1.11 20.41 -7.51
C SER A 129 2.40 21.22 -7.35
N PHE A 130 2.99 21.70 -8.44
CA PHE A 130 4.15 22.60 -8.40
C PHE A 130 3.77 23.95 -7.77
N LEU A 131 2.71 24.61 -8.25
CA LEU A 131 2.27 25.90 -7.72
C LEU A 131 1.89 25.81 -6.24
N LEU A 132 1.14 24.78 -5.85
CA LEU A 132 0.73 24.57 -4.46
C LEU A 132 1.91 24.22 -3.55
N SER A 133 2.93 23.54 -4.07
CA SER A 133 4.15 23.26 -3.30
C SER A 133 4.99 24.52 -3.00
N CYS A 134 4.82 25.60 -3.74
CA CYS A 134 5.47 26.89 -3.47
C CYS A 134 4.81 27.67 -2.32
N ILE A 135 3.61 27.28 -1.88
CA ILE A 135 2.90 27.92 -0.77
C ILE A 135 3.34 27.23 0.53
N PRO A 136 3.97 27.93 1.50
CA PRO A 136 4.56 27.31 2.68
C PRO A 136 3.60 26.43 3.50
N SER A 137 2.34 26.86 3.65
CA SER A 137 1.30 26.12 4.38
C SER A 137 0.79 24.87 3.66
N LEU A 138 0.91 24.81 2.32
CA LEU A 138 0.43 23.70 1.49
C LEU A 138 1.57 22.80 1.02
N GLY A 139 2.81 23.32 0.97
CA GLY A 139 3.98 22.59 0.49
C GLY A 139 4.13 21.17 1.06
N PRO A 140 3.97 20.95 2.37
CA PRO A 140 4.08 19.62 2.98
C PRO A 140 3.11 18.56 2.43
N TRP A 141 1.98 18.97 1.83
CA TRP A 141 1.03 18.05 1.20
C TRP A 141 1.50 17.53 -0.16
N PHE A 142 2.38 18.26 -0.84
CA PHE A 142 2.85 17.99 -2.21
C PHE A 142 4.31 17.57 -2.26
N LEU A 143 5.07 17.76 -1.16
CA LEU A 143 6.48 17.43 -1.06
C LEU A 143 6.72 16.35 0.01
N VAL A 144 7.42 15.28 -0.35
CA VAL A 144 7.86 14.24 0.58
C VAL A 144 9.38 14.15 0.51
N ALA A 145 10.06 14.44 1.61
CA ALA A 145 11.52 14.51 1.69
C ALA A 145 12.15 15.40 0.57
N GLY A 146 11.55 16.57 0.31
CA GLY A 146 11.98 17.51 -0.73
C GLY A 146 11.70 17.08 -2.17
N ARG A 147 10.94 16.01 -2.38
CA ARG A 147 10.56 15.43 -3.67
C ARG A 147 9.12 15.75 -4.00
N GLN A 148 8.85 16.08 -5.27
CA GLN A 148 7.48 16.29 -5.71
C GLN A 148 6.68 14.98 -5.65
N ALA A 149 5.65 14.93 -4.82
CA ALA A 149 4.76 13.79 -4.64
C ALA A 149 3.38 14.00 -5.30
N GLY A 150 3.09 15.23 -5.73
CA GLY A 150 1.81 15.61 -6.30
C GLY A 150 0.63 15.31 -5.37
N PHE A 151 -0.53 15.14 -5.95
CA PHE A 151 -1.73 14.74 -5.21
C PHE A 151 -1.68 13.29 -4.68
N PHE A 152 -0.77 12.46 -5.17
CA PHE A 152 -0.57 11.10 -4.67
C PHE A 152 0.03 11.06 -3.26
N GLN A 153 0.71 12.12 -2.82
CA GLN A 153 1.48 12.16 -1.57
C GLN A 153 2.58 11.08 -1.52
N TYR A 154 2.90 10.50 -2.67
CA TYR A 154 3.93 9.49 -2.84
C TYR A 154 4.69 9.68 -4.16
N PRO A 155 5.98 10.07 -4.12
CA PRO A 155 6.71 10.51 -5.32
C PRO A 155 6.85 9.44 -6.41
N ASN A 156 6.98 8.16 -6.04
CA ASN A 156 7.24 7.09 -7.02
C ASN A 156 5.99 6.80 -7.85
N THR A 157 4.83 6.62 -7.22
CA THR A 157 3.56 6.36 -7.93
C THR A 157 3.07 7.59 -8.69
N TYR A 158 3.30 8.81 -8.15
CA TYR A 158 3.08 10.04 -8.91
C TYR A 158 3.87 10.05 -10.21
N ALA A 159 5.17 9.73 -10.15
CA ALA A 159 6.02 9.65 -11.34
C ALA A 159 5.58 8.55 -12.32
N LEU A 160 5.14 7.38 -11.81
CA LEU A 160 4.61 6.31 -12.64
C LEU A 160 3.34 6.74 -13.39
N TYR A 161 2.42 7.43 -12.71
CA TYR A 161 1.21 7.97 -13.33
C TYR A 161 1.55 8.95 -14.46
N LEU A 162 2.56 9.81 -14.25
CA LEU A 162 3.04 10.73 -15.29
C LEU A 162 3.73 9.98 -16.44
N LEU A 163 4.47 8.90 -16.17
CA LEU A 163 5.08 8.08 -17.21
C LEU A 163 4.02 7.33 -18.03
N PHE A 164 2.94 6.85 -17.39
CA PHE A 164 1.80 6.28 -18.10
C PHE A 164 1.17 7.30 -19.05
N ALA A 165 0.96 8.54 -18.59
CA ALA A 165 0.48 9.64 -19.42
C ALA A 165 1.45 9.97 -20.57
N LEU A 166 2.76 9.96 -20.32
CA LEU A 166 3.78 10.18 -21.34
C LEU A 166 3.78 9.10 -22.42
N VAL A 167 3.58 7.83 -22.07
CA VAL A 167 3.41 6.75 -23.05
C VAL A 167 2.23 7.03 -23.97
N LEU A 168 1.09 7.52 -23.43
CA LEU A 168 -0.05 7.95 -24.24
C LEU A 168 0.28 9.12 -25.16
N VAL A 169 1.07 10.09 -24.68
CA VAL A 169 1.54 11.23 -25.51
C VAL A 169 2.39 10.74 -26.67
N LEU A 170 3.36 9.88 -26.42
CA LEU A 170 4.33 9.46 -27.44
C LEU A 170 3.73 8.52 -28.47
N PHE A 171 3.00 7.49 -28.03
CA PHE A 171 2.51 6.39 -28.87
C PHE A 171 1.00 6.47 -29.18
N GLY A 172 0.25 7.32 -28.49
CA GLY A 172 -1.19 7.48 -28.70
C GLY A 172 -1.55 8.42 -29.86
N ALA A 173 -2.85 8.72 -29.96
CA ALA A 173 -3.42 9.61 -30.96
C ALA A 173 -2.83 11.04 -30.87
N PRO A 174 -2.93 11.83 -31.97
CA PRO A 174 -2.55 13.24 -31.95
C PRO A 174 -3.33 14.04 -30.88
N LEU A 175 -2.64 14.95 -30.19
CA LEU A 175 -3.19 15.81 -29.16
C LEU A 175 -3.34 17.25 -29.67
N ARG A 176 -4.27 17.99 -29.09
CA ARG A 176 -4.39 19.42 -29.33
C ARG A 176 -3.09 20.12 -28.92
N PHE A 177 -2.64 21.10 -29.67
CA PHE A 177 -1.34 21.81 -29.50
C PHE A 177 -0.10 20.94 -29.72
N GLY A 178 -0.24 19.76 -30.34
CA GLY A 178 0.86 18.81 -30.56
C GLY A 178 1.22 18.01 -29.30
N LYS A 179 2.29 17.21 -29.39
CA LYS A 179 2.72 16.31 -28.30
C LYS A 179 3.70 16.95 -27.34
N LEU A 180 4.45 17.97 -27.79
CA LEU A 180 5.61 18.52 -27.07
C LEU A 180 5.27 19.10 -25.68
N PRO A 181 4.26 20.00 -25.53
CA PRO A 181 3.98 20.61 -24.22
C PRO A 181 3.56 19.56 -23.16
N TRP A 182 2.79 18.54 -23.57
CA TRP A 182 2.32 17.50 -22.69
C TRP A 182 3.44 16.52 -22.29
N ALA A 183 4.33 16.20 -23.23
CA ALA A 183 5.53 15.42 -22.96
C ALA A 183 6.49 16.17 -22.01
N ALA A 184 6.66 17.48 -22.21
CA ALA A 184 7.49 18.32 -21.36
C ALA A 184 6.95 18.37 -19.92
N ALA A 185 5.65 18.59 -19.75
CA ALA A 185 5.02 18.64 -18.44
C ALA A 185 5.20 17.30 -17.69
N ALA A 186 4.89 16.17 -18.35
CA ALA A 186 5.03 14.85 -17.74
C ALA A 186 6.50 14.55 -17.38
N ALA A 187 7.44 14.80 -18.29
CA ALA A 187 8.86 14.55 -18.05
C ALA A 187 9.41 15.43 -16.92
N LEU A 188 9.04 16.72 -16.86
CA LEU A 188 9.43 17.61 -15.77
C LEU A 188 8.89 17.11 -14.42
N GLY A 189 7.61 16.71 -14.34
CA GLY A 189 7.03 16.13 -13.12
C GLY A 189 7.77 14.87 -12.66
N ILE A 190 8.15 13.98 -13.60
CA ILE A 190 8.95 12.79 -13.31
C ILE A 190 10.31 13.18 -12.72
N LEU A 191 11.01 14.15 -13.31
CA LEU A 191 12.31 14.60 -12.82
C LEU A 191 12.20 15.22 -11.41
N LEU A 192 11.20 16.07 -11.18
CA LEU A 192 10.95 16.69 -9.88
C LEU A 192 10.58 15.67 -8.79
N SER A 193 10.01 14.53 -9.18
CA SER A 193 9.70 13.44 -8.24
C SER A 193 10.96 12.76 -7.68
N GLY A 194 12.08 12.79 -8.38
CA GLY A 194 13.30 12.09 -8.00
C GLY A 194 13.18 10.56 -7.93
N SER A 195 12.19 9.95 -8.62
CA SER A 195 12.02 8.50 -8.66
C SER A 195 13.03 7.85 -9.61
N ARG A 196 14.02 7.15 -9.06
CA ARG A 196 15.09 6.48 -9.82
C ARG A 196 14.53 5.41 -10.76
N THR A 197 13.64 4.56 -10.26
CA THR A 197 13.03 3.47 -11.05
C THR A 197 12.25 4.02 -12.23
N VAL A 198 11.40 5.03 -12.00
CA VAL A 198 10.62 5.65 -13.08
C VAL A 198 11.52 6.38 -14.07
N PHE A 199 12.62 6.97 -13.62
CA PHE A 199 13.59 7.61 -14.51
C PHE A 199 14.23 6.60 -15.48
N PHE A 200 14.64 5.42 -15.00
CA PHE A 200 15.16 4.38 -15.89
C PHE A 200 14.09 3.85 -16.84
N LEU A 201 12.85 3.69 -16.39
CA LEU A 201 11.73 3.34 -17.25
C LEU A 201 11.43 4.43 -18.28
N LEU A 202 11.54 5.71 -17.92
CA LEU A 202 11.44 6.83 -18.85
C LEU A 202 12.48 6.74 -19.95
N LEU A 203 13.75 6.48 -19.61
CA LEU A 203 14.81 6.30 -20.62
C LEU A 203 14.51 5.13 -21.56
N ALA A 204 14.03 4.02 -21.02
CA ALA A 204 13.62 2.87 -21.83
C ALA A 204 12.46 3.21 -22.77
N VAL A 205 11.43 3.91 -22.30
CA VAL A 205 10.30 4.37 -23.13
C VAL A 205 10.74 5.33 -24.23
N VAL A 206 11.60 6.29 -23.91
CA VAL A 206 12.15 7.24 -24.89
C VAL A 206 13.01 6.51 -25.93
N LEU A 207 13.80 5.53 -25.51
CA LEU A 207 14.61 4.70 -26.42
C LEU A 207 13.71 3.88 -27.38
N VAL A 208 12.67 3.23 -26.88
CA VAL A 208 11.68 2.53 -27.72
C VAL A 208 11.04 3.51 -28.70
N PHE A 209 10.65 4.71 -28.24
CA PHE A 209 10.07 5.73 -29.10
C PHE A 209 11.05 6.19 -30.18
N PHE A 210 12.32 6.42 -29.83
CA PHE A 210 13.38 6.82 -30.76
C PHE A 210 13.55 5.82 -31.92
N PHE A 211 13.49 4.51 -31.62
CA PHE A 211 13.61 3.48 -32.66
C PHE A 211 12.35 3.30 -33.50
N THR A 212 11.17 3.68 -32.99
CA THR A 212 9.92 3.64 -33.77
C THR A 212 9.78 4.81 -34.76
N VAL A 213 10.47 5.92 -34.50
CA VAL A 213 10.43 7.11 -35.36
C VAL A 213 11.33 6.92 -36.57
N LYS A 214 10.77 7.01 -37.77
CA LYS A 214 11.50 6.81 -39.05
C LYS A 214 12.32 8.04 -39.50
N SER A 215 11.81 9.26 -39.19
CA SER A 215 12.41 10.53 -39.64
C SER A 215 13.67 10.88 -38.85
N LYS A 216 14.80 11.12 -39.51
CA LYS A 216 16.06 11.58 -38.90
C LYS A 216 15.85 12.93 -38.18
N GLN A 217 15.08 13.84 -38.76
CA GLN A 217 14.79 15.14 -38.16
C GLN A 217 13.98 15.01 -36.86
N SER A 218 13.02 14.09 -36.81
CA SER A 218 12.27 13.82 -35.59
C SER A 218 13.13 13.16 -34.52
N ARG A 219 14.05 12.27 -34.88
CA ARG A 219 15.03 11.69 -33.93
C ARG A 219 15.93 12.78 -33.35
N LEU A 220 16.43 13.70 -34.16
CA LEU A 220 17.23 14.83 -33.68
C LEU A 220 16.43 15.70 -32.71
N ARG A 221 15.16 16.01 -32.99
CA ARG A 221 14.28 16.76 -32.08
C ARG A 221 14.10 16.05 -30.74
N ILE A 222 13.97 14.72 -30.72
CA ILE A 222 13.89 13.92 -29.49
C ILE A 222 15.19 14.07 -28.67
N LEU A 223 16.36 13.97 -29.31
CA LEU A 223 17.64 14.12 -28.64
C LEU A 223 17.84 15.54 -28.08
N ILE A 224 17.51 16.57 -28.85
CA ILE A 224 17.56 17.97 -28.40
C ILE A 224 16.63 18.19 -27.22
N PHE A 225 15.42 17.66 -27.28
CA PHE A 225 14.45 17.76 -26.20
C PHE A 225 14.93 17.07 -24.91
N ALA A 226 15.48 15.84 -25.03
CA ALA A 226 16.05 15.13 -23.89
C ALA A 226 17.25 15.86 -23.29
N ALA A 227 18.14 16.40 -24.12
CA ALA A 227 19.28 17.21 -23.68
C ALA A 227 18.84 18.49 -22.96
N LEU A 228 17.82 19.19 -23.49
CA LEU A 228 17.26 20.39 -22.87
C LEU A 228 16.61 20.09 -21.51
N LEU A 229 15.84 19.01 -21.40
CA LEU A 229 15.26 18.59 -20.12
C LEU A 229 16.34 18.26 -19.09
N LEU A 230 17.39 17.56 -19.51
CA LEU A 230 18.53 17.26 -18.63
C LEU A 230 19.23 18.56 -18.20
N PHE A 231 19.46 19.48 -19.13
CA PHE A 231 20.09 20.79 -18.83
C PHE A 231 19.24 21.60 -17.84
N ILE A 232 17.92 21.71 -18.05
CA ILE A 232 16.99 22.39 -17.14
C ILE A 232 17.01 21.75 -15.75
N SER A 233 17.07 20.42 -15.70
CA SER A 233 17.11 19.67 -14.42
C SER A 233 18.41 19.92 -13.66
N VAL A 234 19.55 19.93 -14.35
CA VAL A 234 20.85 20.27 -13.76
C VAL A 234 20.86 21.72 -13.28
N LEU A 235 20.38 22.64 -14.11
CA LEU A 235 20.30 24.08 -13.77
C LEU A 235 19.41 24.30 -12.53
N TYR A 236 18.26 23.62 -12.45
CA TYR A 236 17.38 23.68 -11.27
C TYR A 236 18.11 23.25 -10.00
N VAL A 237 18.88 22.16 -10.05
CA VAL A 237 19.69 21.69 -8.90
C VAL A 237 20.74 22.72 -8.49
N LEU A 238 21.43 23.30 -9.47
CA LEU A 238 22.48 24.29 -9.20
C LEU A 238 21.93 25.58 -8.58
N LEU A 239 20.75 26.04 -9.05
CA LEU A 239 20.13 27.27 -8.58
C LEU A 239 19.36 27.11 -7.26
N SER A 240 18.69 25.98 -7.06
CA SER A 240 17.85 25.75 -5.87
C SER A 240 18.66 25.29 -4.65
N GLY A 241 19.92 24.89 -4.83
CA GLY A 241 20.70 24.23 -3.78
C GLY A 241 20.07 22.90 -3.31
N ASN A 242 18.89 22.57 -3.84
CA ASN A 242 18.13 21.38 -3.46
C ASN A 242 18.67 20.15 -4.21
N ARG A 243 19.68 19.51 -3.63
CA ARG A 243 20.23 18.24 -4.10
C ARG A 243 19.22 17.07 -4.00
N GLY A 244 18.03 17.31 -3.43
CA GLY A 244 17.07 16.27 -3.07
C GLY A 244 16.58 15.41 -4.24
N SER A 245 16.09 15.99 -5.33
CA SER A 245 15.49 15.21 -6.43
C SER A 245 16.51 14.76 -7.47
N VAL A 246 17.31 15.68 -8.02
CA VAL A 246 18.23 15.36 -9.13
C VAL A 246 19.55 14.78 -8.63
N GLY A 247 20.05 15.20 -7.46
CA GLY A 247 21.23 14.58 -6.84
C GLY A 247 21.06 13.08 -6.57
N ARG A 248 19.83 12.61 -6.37
CA ARG A 248 19.52 11.18 -6.20
C ARG A 248 19.79 10.35 -7.46
N PHE A 249 19.68 10.91 -8.65
CA PHE A 249 20.01 10.20 -9.90
C PHE A 249 21.51 9.95 -10.02
N LEU A 250 22.33 10.90 -9.56
CA LEU A 250 23.80 10.81 -9.59
C LEU A 250 24.33 9.82 -8.53
N THR A 251 23.58 9.58 -7.46
CA THR A 251 23.93 8.65 -6.37
C THR A 251 23.19 7.31 -6.48
N ALA A 252 22.64 6.98 -7.65
CA ALA A 252 21.98 5.69 -7.86
C ALA A 252 23.01 4.55 -7.77
N SER A 253 22.81 3.64 -6.82
CA SER A 253 23.66 2.47 -6.60
C SER A 253 22.80 1.26 -6.26
N LEU A 254 23.20 0.08 -6.70
CA LEU A 254 22.58 -1.20 -6.30
C LEU A 254 22.86 -1.52 -4.84
N THR A 255 23.85 -0.89 -4.22
CA THR A 255 24.17 -1.00 -2.80
C THR A 255 23.46 0.05 -1.95
N ALA A 256 22.65 0.95 -2.57
CA ALA A 256 21.89 1.94 -1.84
C ALA A 256 20.91 1.26 -0.88
N SER A 257 20.85 1.73 0.36
CA SER A 257 20.03 1.17 1.43
C SER A 257 18.57 0.99 1.03
N GLU A 258 17.99 1.92 0.26
CA GLU A 258 16.58 1.82 -0.19
C GLU A 258 16.38 0.64 -1.18
N PHE A 259 17.38 0.31 -2.00
CA PHE A 259 17.30 -0.84 -2.91
C PHE A 259 17.53 -2.16 -2.18
N VAL A 260 18.55 -2.22 -1.34
CA VAL A 260 18.86 -3.40 -0.51
C VAL A 260 17.70 -3.70 0.44
N GLY A 261 17.07 -2.67 1.02
CA GLY A 261 15.89 -2.81 1.87
C GLY A 261 14.73 -3.51 1.14
N ARG A 262 14.45 -3.18 -0.11
CA ARG A 262 13.40 -3.86 -0.90
C ARG A 262 13.70 -5.35 -1.14
N ILE A 263 14.97 -5.70 -1.34
CA ILE A 263 15.38 -7.11 -1.45
C ILE A 263 15.19 -7.81 -0.10
N LEU A 264 15.56 -7.15 1.00
CA LEU A 264 15.38 -7.68 2.35
C LEU A 264 13.90 -7.93 2.67
N TYR A 265 13.02 -6.96 2.39
CA TYR A 265 11.57 -7.10 2.64
C TYR A 265 10.99 -8.28 1.84
N ALA A 266 11.43 -8.45 0.58
CA ALA A 266 11.02 -9.57 -0.25
C ALA A 266 11.55 -10.91 0.30
N TYR A 267 12.82 -10.95 0.73
CA TYR A 267 13.44 -12.12 1.32
C TYR A 267 12.70 -12.57 2.59
N ASP A 268 12.43 -11.65 3.50
CA ASP A 268 11.72 -11.92 4.76
C ASP A 268 10.25 -12.31 4.54
N ALA A 269 9.61 -11.81 3.47
CA ALA A 269 8.22 -12.10 3.14
C ALA A 269 7.99 -13.50 2.57
N LEU A 270 8.97 -14.08 1.84
CA LEU A 270 8.79 -15.37 1.14
C LEU A 270 8.38 -16.53 2.07
N PRO A 271 9.02 -16.78 3.22
CA PRO A 271 8.60 -17.83 4.14
C PRO A 271 7.19 -17.63 4.69
N VAL A 272 6.79 -16.36 4.87
CA VAL A 272 5.45 -15.99 5.35
C VAL A 272 4.39 -16.31 4.30
N ILE A 273 4.62 -15.95 3.03
CA ILE A 273 3.75 -16.26 1.89
C ILE A 273 3.51 -17.77 1.75
N LEU A 274 4.58 -18.58 1.92
CA LEU A 274 4.50 -20.03 1.82
C LEU A 274 3.63 -20.65 2.92
N ARG A 275 3.64 -20.06 4.13
CA ARG A 275 2.86 -20.53 5.28
C ARG A 275 1.41 -20.03 5.29
N HIS A 276 1.09 -19.00 4.52
CA HIS A 276 -0.24 -18.37 4.50
C HIS A 276 -0.86 -18.35 3.10
N PRO A 277 -1.32 -19.50 2.56
CA PRO A 277 -1.84 -19.61 1.20
C PRO A 277 -3.11 -18.78 0.94
N LEU A 278 -3.86 -18.42 1.99
CA LEU A 278 -5.03 -17.54 1.91
C LEU A 278 -4.70 -16.05 2.14
N GLY A 279 -3.42 -15.74 2.38
CA GLY A 279 -2.95 -14.40 2.75
C GLY A 279 -3.14 -14.10 4.24
N LEU A 280 -2.56 -12.97 4.67
CA LEU A 280 -2.62 -12.45 6.03
C LEU A 280 -3.83 -11.51 6.26
N GLY A 281 -4.53 -11.12 5.19
CA GLY A 281 -5.55 -10.08 5.22
C GLY A 281 -4.96 -8.66 5.14
N PHE A 282 -5.84 -7.68 5.03
CA PHE A 282 -5.48 -6.27 4.95
C PHE A 282 -4.70 -5.83 6.20
N THR A 283 -3.58 -5.14 6.00
CA THR A 283 -2.61 -4.73 7.04
C THR A 283 -1.84 -5.85 7.74
N GLY A 284 -2.11 -7.14 7.44
CA GLY A 284 -1.51 -8.27 8.14
C GLY A 284 0.02 -8.31 8.06
N TYR A 285 0.61 -7.99 6.90
CA TYR A 285 2.07 -7.88 6.74
C TYR A 285 2.68 -6.84 7.69
N ARG A 286 2.10 -5.63 7.74
CA ARG A 286 2.56 -4.55 8.61
C ARG A 286 2.54 -4.96 10.09
N CYS A 287 1.50 -5.67 10.53
CA CYS A 287 1.36 -6.07 11.92
C CYS A 287 2.36 -7.17 12.33
N LEU A 288 2.64 -8.10 11.41
CA LEU A 288 3.49 -9.25 11.71
C LEU A 288 4.97 -9.04 11.40
N GLN A 289 5.37 -8.01 10.61
CA GLN A 289 6.74 -7.86 10.12
C GLN A 289 7.78 -7.92 11.23
N GLY A 290 7.53 -7.32 12.38
CA GLY A 290 8.45 -7.32 13.51
C GLY A 290 8.77 -8.71 14.07
N SER A 291 7.92 -9.71 13.82
CA SER A 291 8.12 -11.08 14.28
C SER A 291 9.01 -11.94 13.36
N PHE A 292 9.16 -11.56 12.08
CA PHE A 292 9.91 -12.36 11.10
C PHE A 292 11.03 -11.59 10.37
N GLN A 293 11.10 -10.26 10.51
CA GLN A 293 12.15 -9.45 9.89
C GLN A 293 13.55 -9.86 10.33
N THR A 294 14.51 -9.86 9.40
CA THR A 294 15.92 -10.18 9.64
C THR A 294 16.84 -8.96 9.55
N GLY A 295 16.29 -7.77 9.79
CA GLY A 295 16.97 -6.48 9.87
C GLY A 295 16.01 -5.42 10.40
N VAL A 296 16.53 -4.24 10.73
CA VAL A 296 15.75 -3.15 11.32
C VAL A 296 15.03 -2.36 10.24
N TYR A 297 13.73 -2.58 10.07
CA TYR A 297 12.89 -1.81 9.16
C TYR A 297 11.43 -1.77 9.64
N SER A 298 10.71 -0.74 9.23
CA SER A 298 9.25 -0.63 9.43
C SER A 298 8.63 -0.07 8.16
N VAL A 299 7.89 -0.91 7.44
CA VAL A 299 7.27 -0.55 6.16
C VAL A 299 5.80 -0.97 6.14
N GLN A 300 4.98 -0.19 5.45
CA GLN A 300 3.56 -0.51 5.32
C GLN A 300 3.32 -1.62 4.30
N HIS A 301 4.12 -1.66 3.24
CA HIS A 301 4.03 -2.60 2.13
C HIS A 301 5.41 -3.17 1.78
N VAL A 302 5.44 -4.39 1.22
CA VAL A 302 6.69 -5.10 0.89
C VAL A 302 7.47 -4.50 -0.30
N HIS A 303 6.96 -3.41 -0.91
CA HIS A 303 7.53 -2.78 -2.11
C HIS A 303 7.74 -3.73 -3.29
N ASN A 304 6.83 -4.68 -3.45
CA ASN A 304 6.66 -5.54 -4.61
C ASN A 304 5.20 -5.97 -4.67
N GLU A 305 4.51 -5.56 -5.71
CA GLU A 305 3.05 -5.70 -5.78
C GLU A 305 2.59 -7.16 -5.82
N LEU A 306 3.32 -8.04 -6.50
CA LEU A 306 2.96 -9.47 -6.54
C LEU A 306 3.12 -10.11 -5.16
N LEU A 307 4.20 -9.80 -4.45
CA LEU A 307 4.40 -10.28 -3.08
C LEU A 307 3.36 -9.67 -2.14
N GLN A 308 3.02 -8.38 -2.30
CA GLN A 308 1.98 -7.73 -1.51
C GLN A 308 0.62 -8.40 -1.74
N LEU A 309 0.26 -8.69 -2.99
CA LEU A 309 -0.97 -9.39 -3.31
C LEU A 309 -1.02 -10.79 -2.68
N LEU A 310 0.11 -11.53 -2.74
CA LEU A 310 0.23 -12.85 -2.09
C LEU A 310 0.11 -12.76 -0.57
N LEU A 311 0.70 -11.72 0.05
CA LEU A 311 0.62 -11.48 1.49
C LEU A 311 -0.80 -11.09 1.93
N ASP A 312 -1.48 -10.25 1.17
CA ASP A 312 -2.79 -9.72 1.57
C ASP A 312 -3.91 -10.73 1.31
N VAL A 313 -3.97 -11.32 0.12
CA VAL A 313 -5.10 -12.15 -0.33
C VAL A 313 -4.72 -13.55 -0.82
N GLY A 314 -3.44 -13.90 -0.74
CA GLY A 314 -2.97 -15.26 -1.00
C GLY A 314 -2.90 -15.66 -2.47
N TRP A 315 -2.77 -16.96 -2.69
CA TRP A 315 -2.36 -17.52 -3.98
C TRP A 315 -3.44 -17.49 -5.05
N ILE A 316 -4.72 -17.68 -4.69
CA ILE A 316 -5.82 -17.77 -5.66
C ILE A 316 -6.04 -16.44 -6.38
N PRO A 317 -6.21 -15.28 -5.69
CA PRO A 317 -6.30 -13.99 -6.38
C PRO A 317 -5.04 -13.64 -7.17
N ALA A 318 -3.84 -13.97 -6.65
CA ALA A 318 -2.59 -13.76 -7.36
C ALA A 318 -2.51 -14.56 -8.67
N ALA A 319 -2.91 -15.83 -8.67
CA ALA A 319 -2.96 -16.67 -9.87
C ALA A 319 -3.97 -16.14 -10.91
N LEU A 320 -5.15 -15.68 -10.46
CA LEU A 320 -6.15 -15.07 -11.34
C LEU A 320 -5.65 -13.76 -11.94
N PHE A 321 -4.94 -12.96 -11.18
CA PHE A 321 -4.32 -11.72 -11.66
C PHE A 321 -3.23 -12.03 -12.71
N LEU A 322 -2.34 -12.98 -12.44
CA LEU A 322 -1.32 -13.42 -13.40
C LEU A 322 -1.94 -14.00 -14.67
N TRP A 323 -3.05 -14.74 -14.55
CA TRP A 323 -3.80 -15.22 -15.70
C TRP A 323 -4.39 -14.06 -16.53
N ALA A 324 -4.96 -13.04 -15.89
CA ALA A 324 -5.44 -11.85 -16.59
C ALA A 324 -4.30 -11.10 -17.30
N LEU A 325 -3.14 -10.96 -16.65
CA LEU A 325 -1.93 -10.38 -17.26
C LEU A 325 -1.45 -11.17 -18.46
N TRP A 326 -1.38 -12.50 -18.33
CA TRP A 326 -0.98 -13.37 -19.44
C TRP A 326 -1.89 -13.22 -20.66
N GLN A 327 -3.23 -13.20 -20.45
CA GLN A 327 -4.19 -12.93 -21.52
C GLN A 327 -3.98 -11.53 -22.12
N GLY A 328 -3.74 -10.53 -21.27
CA GLY A 328 -3.44 -9.17 -21.67
C GLY A 328 -2.24 -9.07 -22.61
N PHE A 329 -1.13 -9.69 -22.27
CA PHE A 329 0.08 -9.68 -23.10
C PHE A 329 -0.03 -10.50 -24.39
N ARG A 330 -0.79 -11.59 -24.36
CA ARG A 330 -1.00 -12.46 -25.52
C ARG A 330 -1.90 -11.83 -26.58
N SER A 331 -2.75 -10.89 -26.19
CA SER A 331 -3.62 -10.19 -27.13
C SER A 331 -2.82 -9.35 -28.12
N ARG A 332 -3.16 -9.47 -29.39
CA ARG A 332 -2.53 -8.70 -30.50
C ARG A 332 -3.16 -7.30 -30.66
N GLU A 333 -4.34 -7.06 -30.08
CA GLU A 333 -5.02 -5.79 -30.19
C GLU A 333 -4.31 -4.67 -29.42
N GLY A 334 -4.45 -3.44 -29.89
CA GLY A 334 -3.83 -2.25 -29.29
C GLY A 334 -2.32 -2.10 -29.54
N GLY A 335 -1.68 -3.06 -30.22
CA GLY A 335 -0.30 -2.93 -30.68
C GLY A 335 0.73 -2.61 -29.58
N LEU A 336 1.77 -1.85 -29.96
CA LEU A 336 2.86 -1.47 -29.05
C LEU A 336 2.40 -0.59 -27.90
N LEU A 337 1.49 0.37 -28.17
CA LEU A 337 0.97 1.26 -27.12
C LEU A 337 0.41 0.48 -25.93
N ARG A 338 -0.48 -0.49 -26.19
CA ARG A 338 -1.09 -1.29 -25.13
C ARG A 338 -0.05 -2.12 -24.36
N LYS A 339 0.91 -2.71 -25.07
CA LYS A 339 1.99 -3.49 -24.43
C LYS A 339 2.84 -2.62 -23.51
N LEU A 340 3.13 -1.38 -23.90
CA LEU A 340 3.87 -0.43 -23.05
C LEU A 340 3.05 0.00 -21.85
N LEU A 341 1.73 0.27 -22.02
CA LEU A 341 0.84 0.64 -20.92
C LEU A 341 0.62 -0.51 -19.91
N LEU A 342 0.88 -1.77 -20.29
CA LEU A 342 0.95 -2.90 -19.37
C LEU A 342 2.35 -3.06 -18.77
N ALA A 343 3.38 -3.08 -19.61
CA ALA A 343 4.74 -3.41 -19.19
C ALA A 343 5.33 -2.36 -18.23
N VAL A 344 5.12 -1.07 -18.50
CA VAL A 344 5.71 0.02 -17.70
C VAL A 344 5.24 -0.02 -16.24
N PRO A 345 3.91 -0.03 -15.93
CA PRO A 345 3.49 -0.14 -14.53
C PRO A 345 3.90 -1.46 -13.89
N LEU A 346 3.83 -2.58 -14.61
CA LEU A 346 4.21 -3.88 -14.04
C LEU A 346 5.70 -3.98 -13.70
N LEU A 347 6.59 -3.41 -14.53
CA LEU A 347 8.01 -3.34 -14.20
C LEU A 347 8.27 -2.46 -12.98
N HIS A 348 7.52 -1.37 -12.80
CA HIS A 348 7.64 -0.54 -11.60
C HIS A 348 7.10 -1.26 -10.37
N CYS A 349 5.98 -1.98 -10.50
CA CYS A 349 5.36 -2.80 -9.45
C CYS A 349 6.25 -3.94 -8.92
N LEU A 350 7.33 -4.32 -9.63
CA LEU A 350 8.33 -5.24 -9.09
C LEU A 350 9.17 -4.61 -7.96
N LEU A 351 9.19 -3.29 -7.85
CA LEU A 351 9.99 -2.52 -6.90
C LEU A 351 9.15 -1.54 -6.06
N ASP A 352 7.81 -1.54 -6.22
CA ASP A 352 6.91 -0.66 -5.48
C ASP A 352 5.50 -1.25 -5.34
N PHE A 353 4.56 -0.54 -4.66
CA PHE A 353 3.19 -0.98 -4.32
C PHE A 353 2.12 -0.12 -5.03
N ASP A 354 2.26 0.09 -6.34
CA ASP A 354 1.48 1.09 -7.08
C ASP A 354 -0.02 0.75 -7.21
N THR A 355 -0.42 -0.53 -7.18
CA THR A 355 -1.84 -0.90 -7.30
C THR A 355 -2.61 -0.72 -5.99
N GLN A 356 -1.93 -0.39 -4.89
CA GLN A 356 -2.58 0.11 -3.67
C GLN A 356 -3.22 1.50 -3.90
N PHE A 357 -2.76 2.21 -4.93
CA PHE A 357 -3.39 3.42 -5.44
C PHE A 357 -4.46 3.05 -6.47
N ILE A 358 -5.74 3.12 -6.07
CA ILE A 358 -6.86 2.69 -6.92
C ILE A 358 -6.86 3.38 -8.29
N SER A 359 -6.41 4.62 -8.39
CA SER A 359 -6.28 5.30 -9.68
C SER A 359 -5.35 4.58 -10.65
N VAL A 360 -4.23 4.05 -10.18
CA VAL A 360 -3.27 3.26 -11.00
C VAL A 360 -3.84 1.88 -11.30
N ALA A 361 -4.45 1.24 -10.30
CA ALA A 361 -5.10 -0.06 -10.49
C ALA A 361 -6.22 0.00 -11.53
N LEU A 362 -7.08 1.04 -11.51
CA LEU A 362 -8.13 1.24 -12.52
C LEU A 362 -7.54 1.41 -13.93
N LEU A 363 -6.44 2.16 -14.09
CA LEU A 363 -5.75 2.29 -15.39
C LEU A 363 -5.20 0.94 -15.87
N LEU A 364 -4.59 0.16 -15.00
CA LEU A 364 -4.07 -1.17 -15.33
C LEU A 364 -5.21 -2.11 -15.75
N PHE A 365 -6.30 -2.19 -14.97
CA PHE A 365 -7.46 -3.03 -15.29
C PHE A 365 -8.17 -2.57 -16.58
N LEU A 366 -8.23 -1.27 -16.87
CA LEU A 366 -8.73 -0.78 -18.15
C LEU A 366 -7.91 -1.34 -19.32
N VAL A 367 -6.58 -1.27 -19.23
CA VAL A 367 -5.71 -1.78 -20.29
C VAL A 367 -5.79 -3.30 -20.42
N LEU A 368 -5.94 -4.03 -19.31
CA LEU A 368 -6.14 -5.49 -19.30
C LEU A 368 -7.44 -5.90 -20.01
N ASP A 369 -8.54 -5.17 -19.74
CA ASP A 369 -9.86 -5.50 -20.27
C ASP A 369 -10.07 -5.11 -21.75
N THR A 370 -9.10 -4.46 -22.39
CA THR A 370 -9.17 -4.14 -23.83
C THR A 370 -8.97 -5.37 -24.73
N ALA A 371 -8.58 -6.53 -24.19
CA ALA A 371 -8.46 -7.76 -24.96
C ALA A 371 -9.85 -8.25 -25.40
N PRO A 372 -10.08 -8.54 -26.71
CA PRO A 372 -11.30 -9.17 -27.12
C PRO A 372 -11.34 -10.57 -26.54
N GLN A 373 -12.30 -10.82 -25.72
CA GLN A 373 -12.56 -12.15 -25.23
C GLN A 373 -13.86 -12.61 -25.88
N ALA A 374 -13.83 -13.79 -26.48
CA ALA A 374 -15.03 -14.49 -26.98
C ALA A 374 -15.87 -14.97 -25.78
N GLN A 375 -16.32 -14.04 -24.94
CA GLN A 375 -17.08 -14.36 -23.74
C GLN A 375 -18.58 -14.30 -24.01
N ARG A 376 -19.29 -15.32 -23.52
CA ARG A 376 -20.74 -15.29 -23.51
C ARG A 376 -21.21 -14.23 -22.52
N LYS A 377 -21.70 -13.11 -23.05
CA LYS A 377 -22.41 -12.11 -22.24
C LYS A 377 -23.81 -12.63 -21.96
N PHE A 378 -24.24 -12.62 -20.74
CA PHE A 378 -25.60 -12.98 -20.36
C PHE A 378 -26.31 -11.77 -19.71
N SER A 379 -27.59 -11.62 -20.02
CA SER A 379 -28.44 -10.63 -19.39
C SER A 379 -29.12 -11.25 -18.17
N PRO A 380 -29.02 -10.63 -16.98
CA PRO A 380 -29.60 -11.17 -15.77
C PRO A 380 -31.13 -11.27 -15.86
N ASN A 381 -31.70 -12.38 -15.44
CA ASN A 381 -33.15 -12.52 -15.26
C ASN A 381 -33.64 -11.67 -14.07
N ARG A 382 -34.97 -11.62 -13.83
CA ARG A 382 -35.57 -10.80 -12.75
C ARG A 382 -35.01 -11.11 -11.37
N ALA A 383 -34.81 -12.41 -11.04
CA ALA A 383 -34.30 -12.82 -9.74
C ALA A 383 -32.83 -12.39 -9.55
N VAL A 384 -31.99 -12.64 -10.54
CA VAL A 384 -30.57 -12.21 -10.53
C VAL A 384 -30.47 -10.68 -10.48
N ARG A 385 -31.34 -9.94 -11.18
CA ARG A 385 -31.39 -8.47 -11.12
C ARG A 385 -31.71 -7.96 -9.71
N ARG A 386 -32.69 -8.57 -9.02
CA ARG A 386 -33.03 -8.21 -7.62
C ARG A 386 -31.89 -8.50 -6.68
N LEU A 387 -31.27 -9.69 -6.80
CA LEU A 387 -30.09 -10.06 -6.01
C LEU A 387 -28.91 -9.08 -6.25
N SER A 388 -28.60 -8.80 -7.51
CA SER A 388 -27.54 -7.83 -7.87
C SER A 388 -27.84 -6.43 -7.31
N ALA A 389 -29.10 -5.98 -7.37
CA ALA A 389 -29.49 -4.70 -6.76
C ALA A 389 -29.26 -4.71 -5.23
N GLY A 390 -29.61 -5.80 -4.57
CA GLY A 390 -29.37 -6.00 -3.12
C GLY A 390 -27.88 -5.95 -2.79
N ILE A 391 -27.05 -6.71 -3.53
CA ILE A 391 -25.58 -6.70 -3.35
C ILE A 391 -25.01 -5.30 -3.55
N LEU A 392 -25.39 -4.60 -4.62
CA LEU A 392 -24.90 -3.24 -4.89
C LEU A 392 -25.34 -2.25 -3.80
N THR A 393 -26.57 -2.39 -3.28
CA THR A 393 -27.06 -1.55 -2.18
C THR A 393 -26.28 -1.80 -0.89
N VAL A 394 -26.06 -3.06 -0.53
CA VAL A 394 -25.23 -3.42 0.63
C VAL A 394 -23.81 -2.90 0.47
N SER A 395 -23.24 -3.04 -0.73
CA SER A 395 -21.90 -2.49 -1.05
C SER A 395 -21.85 -0.97 -0.91
N ALA A 396 -22.92 -0.25 -1.32
CA ALA A 396 -23.01 1.21 -1.13
C ALA A 396 -23.08 1.58 0.35
N LEU A 397 -23.86 0.85 1.14
CA LEU A 397 -23.94 1.07 2.60
C LEU A 397 -22.58 0.81 3.28
N LEU A 398 -21.87 -0.24 2.88
CA LEU A 398 -20.51 -0.53 3.36
C LEU A 398 -19.54 0.59 2.97
N CYS A 399 -19.58 1.10 1.73
CA CYS A 399 -18.76 2.23 1.30
C CYS A 399 -19.05 3.48 2.13
N LEU A 400 -20.31 3.80 2.40
CA LEU A 400 -20.69 4.94 3.24
C LEU A 400 -20.20 4.74 4.68
N TRP A 401 -20.42 3.59 5.26
CA TRP A 401 -20.07 3.29 6.64
C TRP A 401 -18.56 3.27 6.86
N ILE A 402 -17.83 2.40 6.15
CA ILE A 402 -16.38 2.25 6.28
C ILE A 402 -15.64 3.48 5.73
N GLY A 403 -16.13 4.06 4.62
CA GLY A 403 -15.57 5.26 4.02
C GLY A 403 -15.63 6.46 4.97
N SER A 404 -16.76 6.65 5.67
CA SER A 404 -16.91 7.72 6.67
C SER A 404 -15.96 7.54 7.85
N ALA A 405 -15.85 6.31 8.38
CA ALA A 405 -14.88 6.02 9.45
C ALA A 405 -13.44 6.25 9.01
N SER A 406 -13.08 5.78 7.80
CA SER A 406 -11.76 6.00 7.22
C SER A 406 -11.46 7.49 6.98
N PHE A 407 -12.43 8.28 6.58
CA PHE A 407 -12.28 9.72 6.40
C PHE A 407 -12.04 10.44 7.73
N LEU A 408 -12.80 10.10 8.78
CA LEU A 408 -12.58 10.63 10.13
C LEU A 408 -11.19 10.26 10.66
N TYR A 409 -10.76 9.03 10.43
CA TYR A 409 -9.41 8.57 10.79
C TYR A 409 -8.32 9.34 10.02
N TYR A 410 -8.51 9.56 8.71
CA TYR A 410 -7.63 10.40 7.88
C TYR A 410 -7.51 11.84 8.43
N LEU A 411 -8.62 12.40 8.96
CA LEU A 411 -8.62 13.71 9.61
C LEU A 411 -8.01 13.72 11.02
N ARG A 412 -7.34 12.65 11.44
CA ARG A 412 -6.74 12.50 12.78
C ARG A 412 -7.75 12.55 13.92
N LYS A 413 -8.95 11.99 13.69
CA LYS A 413 -10.04 11.87 14.67
C LYS A 413 -10.34 10.40 14.97
N PRO A 414 -9.43 9.64 15.63
CA PRO A 414 -9.61 8.21 15.87
C PRO A 414 -10.83 7.89 16.72
N ALA A 415 -11.13 8.70 17.76
CA ALA A 415 -12.31 8.50 18.59
C ALA A 415 -13.63 8.62 17.80
N ASP A 416 -13.74 9.60 16.88
CA ASP A 416 -14.92 9.76 16.02
C ASP A 416 -15.02 8.64 15.00
N ALA A 417 -13.90 8.18 14.43
CA ALA A 417 -13.86 7.03 13.55
C ALA A 417 -14.43 5.77 14.24
N LEU A 418 -14.11 5.57 15.52
CA LEU A 418 -14.59 4.44 16.32
C LEU A 418 -16.08 4.54 16.70
N ARG A 419 -16.65 5.73 16.76
CA ARG A 419 -18.12 5.89 16.91
C ARG A 419 -18.86 5.40 15.68
N VAL A 420 -18.26 5.58 14.49
CA VAL A 420 -18.83 5.11 13.21
C VAL A 420 -18.54 3.63 12.99
N TYR A 421 -17.27 3.20 13.13
CA TYR A 421 -16.85 1.82 12.94
C TYR A 421 -16.06 1.32 14.16
N PRO A 422 -16.73 0.68 15.14
CA PRO A 422 -16.13 0.26 16.40
C PRO A 422 -14.98 -0.76 16.28
N ALA A 423 -14.89 -1.50 15.18
CA ALA A 423 -13.85 -2.49 14.94
C ALA A 423 -12.64 -1.95 14.15
N TYR A 424 -12.49 -0.63 14.00
CA TYR A 424 -11.37 -0.01 13.30
C TYR A 424 -10.09 -0.14 14.14
N THR A 425 -9.38 -1.26 14.01
CA THR A 425 -8.24 -1.65 14.88
C THR A 425 -7.14 -0.60 14.90
N ALA A 426 -6.80 -0.01 13.75
CA ALA A 426 -5.79 1.05 13.69
C ALA A 426 -6.17 2.27 14.53
N ALA A 427 -7.45 2.67 14.52
CA ALA A 427 -7.92 3.80 15.33
C ALA A 427 -7.94 3.49 16.83
N ILE A 428 -8.20 2.22 17.23
CA ILE A 428 -8.10 1.82 18.64
C ILE A 428 -6.64 1.86 19.08
N ALA A 429 -5.72 1.33 18.26
CA ALA A 429 -4.29 1.30 18.57
C ALA A 429 -3.70 2.72 18.72
N ASP A 430 -4.14 3.68 17.89
CA ASP A 430 -3.70 5.09 17.99
C ASP A 430 -4.15 5.78 19.29
N LEU A 431 -5.14 5.26 20.02
CA LEU A 431 -5.58 5.80 21.31
C LEU A 431 -4.79 5.24 22.50
N LEU A 432 -4.11 4.08 22.36
CA LEU A 432 -3.39 3.42 23.44
C LEU A 432 -2.33 4.34 24.12
N PRO A 433 -1.49 5.10 23.37
CA PRO A 433 -0.45 5.92 23.99
C PRO A 433 -0.99 7.08 24.86
N THR A 434 -2.25 7.47 24.68
CA THR A 434 -2.89 8.60 25.38
C THR A 434 -4.02 8.16 26.31
N ALA A 435 -4.21 6.84 26.45
CA ALA A 435 -5.24 6.27 27.30
C ALA A 435 -4.93 6.51 28.80
N SER A 436 -5.97 6.70 29.61
CA SER A 436 -5.84 6.67 31.08
C SER A 436 -5.49 5.25 31.55
N ASP A 437 -4.94 5.11 32.76
CA ASP A 437 -4.63 3.79 33.33
C ASP A 437 -5.88 2.89 33.43
N GLU A 438 -7.06 3.48 33.67
CA GLU A 438 -8.35 2.77 33.73
C GLU A 438 -8.79 2.26 32.36
N ASP A 439 -8.55 3.03 31.28
CA ASP A 439 -8.97 2.70 29.91
C ASP A 439 -7.97 1.83 29.17
N LEU A 440 -6.70 1.82 29.62
CA LEU A 440 -5.60 1.17 28.89
C LEU A 440 -5.85 -0.33 28.68
N GLY A 441 -6.22 -1.05 29.75
CA GLY A 441 -6.53 -2.49 29.69
C GLY A 441 -7.71 -2.80 28.76
N PRO A 442 -8.89 -2.16 28.94
CA PRO A 442 -10.04 -2.32 28.07
C PRO A 442 -9.78 -2.03 26.59
N LEU A 443 -9.01 -0.97 26.28
CA LEU A 443 -8.64 -0.64 24.90
C LEU A 443 -7.70 -1.70 24.31
N ALA A 444 -6.68 -2.13 25.05
CA ALA A 444 -5.77 -3.18 24.64
C ALA A 444 -6.53 -4.49 24.34
N ASP A 445 -7.43 -4.92 25.24
CA ASP A 445 -8.28 -6.09 25.03
C ASP A 445 -9.15 -5.99 23.78
N ARG A 446 -9.64 -4.78 23.48
CA ARG A 446 -10.44 -4.53 22.28
C ARG A 446 -9.62 -4.70 21.01
N VAL A 447 -8.35 -4.24 20.97
CA VAL A 447 -7.42 -4.50 19.87
C VAL A 447 -7.15 -6.00 19.76
N LEU A 448 -6.73 -6.65 20.86
CA LEU A 448 -6.27 -8.03 20.86
C LEU A 448 -7.37 -9.05 20.50
N ARG A 449 -8.64 -8.71 20.70
CA ARG A 449 -9.77 -9.52 20.19
C ARG A 449 -9.85 -9.53 18.66
N LEU A 450 -9.47 -8.43 18.01
CA LEU A 450 -9.55 -8.26 16.55
C LEU A 450 -8.23 -8.60 15.85
N ASN A 451 -7.11 -8.27 16.49
CA ASN A 451 -5.77 -8.45 15.97
C ASN A 451 -4.77 -8.73 17.11
N LYS A 452 -4.30 -9.97 17.19
CA LYS A 452 -3.32 -10.41 18.19
C LYS A 452 -1.87 -10.04 17.82
N ALA A 453 -1.63 -9.47 16.64
CA ALA A 453 -0.30 -9.12 16.18
C ALA A 453 0.04 -7.62 16.35
N VAL A 454 -0.59 -6.95 17.30
CA VAL A 454 -0.31 -5.53 17.62
C VAL A 454 0.55 -5.48 18.90
N ALA A 455 1.87 -5.34 18.73
CA ALA A 455 2.83 -5.27 19.83
C ALA A 455 2.46 -4.21 20.86
N LEU A 456 2.10 -3.01 20.41
CA LEU A 456 1.67 -1.91 21.30
C LEU A 456 0.48 -2.28 22.19
N ALA A 457 -0.44 -3.13 21.70
CA ALA A 457 -1.58 -3.59 22.50
C ALA A 457 -1.18 -4.61 23.56
N HIS A 458 -0.19 -5.47 23.25
CA HIS A 458 0.40 -6.37 24.24
C HIS A 458 1.18 -5.58 25.31
N ASP A 459 1.98 -4.58 24.92
CA ASP A 459 2.67 -3.71 25.86
C ASP A 459 1.70 -2.95 26.78
N ALA A 460 0.65 -2.35 26.21
CA ALA A 460 -0.40 -1.68 26.98
C ALA A 460 -1.11 -2.64 27.94
N ARG A 461 -1.39 -3.86 27.51
CA ARG A 461 -2.01 -4.88 28.36
C ARG A 461 -1.07 -5.34 29.47
N ALA A 462 0.22 -5.52 29.17
CA ALA A 462 1.23 -5.84 30.18
C ALA A 462 1.29 -4.77 31.29
N LYS A 463 1.28 -3.49 30.92
CA LYS A 463 1.25 -2.37 31.88
C LYS A 463 0.00 -2.39 32.75
N ALA A 464 -1.19 -2.59 32.15
CA ALA A 464 -2.44 -2.67 32.88
C ALA A 464 -2.48 -3.89 33.85
N ASP A 465 -2.01 -5.06 33.43
CA ASP A 465 -1.95 -6.25 34.27
C ASP A 465 -0.93 -6.10 35.41
N PHE A 466 0.21 -5.48 35.12
CA PHE A 466 1.23 -5.16 36.14
C PHE A 466 0.68 -4.22 37.22
N SER A 467 0.02 -3.15 36.84
CA SER A 467 -0.64 -2.21 37.76
C SER A 467 -1.73 -2.88 38.60
N ALA A 468 -2.44 -3.86 38.02
CA ALA A 468 -3.44 -4.67 38.71
C ALA A 468 -2.85 -5.81 39.60
N GLY A 469 -1.51 -5.94 39.65
CA GLY A 469 -0.82 -6.99 40.40
C GLY A 469 -0.87 -8.39 39.76
N LYS A 470 -1.32 -8.51 38.50
CA LYS A 470 -1.38 -9.76 37.73
C LYS A 470 -0.05 -10.03 37.03
N ILE A 471 1.00 -10.31 37.81
CA ILE A 471 2.38 -10.33 37.33
C ILE A 471 2.59 -11.36 36.20
N SER A 472 2.11 -12.61 36.36
CA SER A 472 2.28 -13.65 35.33
C SER A 472 1.63 -13.28 34.00
N ALA A 473 0.48 -12.59 34.01
CA ALA A 473 -0.18 -12.11 32.80
C ALA A 473 0.62 -10.96 32.14
N ALA A 474 1.15 -10.03 32.97
CA ALA A 474 2.01 -8.96 32.49
C ALA A 474 3.27 -9.49 31.79
N ILE A 475 3.93 -10.48 32.38
CA ILE A 475 5.09 -11.19 31.80
C ILE A 475 4.73 -11.79 30.44
N ALA A 476 3.64 -12.57 30.36
CA ALA A 476 3.22 -13.22 29.13
C ALA A 476 2.92 -12.21 28.01
N HIS A 477 2.23 -11.11 28.32
CA HIS A 477 1.97 -10.07 27.34
C HIS A 477 3.25 -9.34 26.91
N LYS A 478 4.19 -9.11 27.82
CA LYS A 478 5.45 -8.45 27.45
C LYS A 478 6.34 -9.33 26.57
N GLN A 479 6.39 -10.65 26.85
CA GLN A 479 7.06 -11.60 25.97
C GLN A 479 6.47 -11.62 24.55
N GLU A 480 5.14 -11.50 24.43
CA GLU A 480 4.50 -11.43 23.12
C GLU A 480 4.78 -10.10 22.42
N ALA A 481 4.85 -8.97 23.14
CA ALA A 481 5.28 -7.69 22.59
C ALA A 481 6.71 -7.78 22.04
N ILE A 482 7.64 -8.35 22.79
CA ILE A 482 9.03 -8.63 22.34
C ILE A 482 9.04 -9.48 21.06
N ARG A 483 8.28 -10.57 21.03
CA ARG A 483 8.19 -11.45 19.87
C ARG A 483 7.72 -10.70 18.60
N LEU A 484 6.78 -9.76 18.76
CA LEU A 484 6.22 -8.95 17.67
C LEU A 484 7.11 -7.77 17.26
N CYS A 485 8.02 -7.31 18.13
CA CYS A 485 8.92 -6.18 17.91
C CYS A 485 10.37 -6.51 18.29
N ARG A 486 10.90 -7.64 17.86
CA ARG A 486 12.15 -8.23 18.33
C ARG A 486 13.41 -7.35 18.23
N TYR A 487 13.43 -6.32 17.40
CA TYR A 487 14.52 -5.34 17.32
C TYR A 487 14.30 -4.09 18.19
N ASN A 488 13.22 -4.02 18.96
CA ASN A 488 12.96 -2.89 19.84
C ASN A 488 13.55 -3.15 21.22
N LEU A 489 14.75 -2.64 21.48
CA LEU A 489 15.44 -2.80 22.77
C LEU A 489 14.59 -2.34 23.96
N THR A 490 13.77 -1.27 23.79
CA THR A 490 12.90 -0.75 24.86
C THR A 490 11.98 -1.84 25.44
N GLU A 491 11.48 -2.74 24.59
CA GLU A 491 10.61 -3.83 25.07
C GLU A 491 11.35 -4.80 26.02
N TYR A 492 12.63 -5.04 25.79
CA TYR A 492 13.47 -5.88 26.67
C TYR A 492 13.81 -5.16 27.97
N LEU A 493 14.05 -3.84 27.92
CA LEU A 493 14.32 -3.04 29.11
C LEU A 493 13.08 -2.97 30.02
N ASP A 494 11.92 -2.71 29.45
CA ASP A 494 10.64 -2.73 30.17
C ASP A 494 10.36 -4.11 30.76
N TYR A 495 10.68 -5.18 30.02
CA TYR A 495 10.54 -6.56 30.50
C TYR A 495 11.45 -6.84 31.69
N PHE A 496 12.70 -6.40 31.59
CA PHE A 496 13.69 -6.50 32.68
C PHE A 496 13.16 -5.78 33.95
N ASP A 497 12.67 -4.55 33.81
CA ASP A 497 12.18 -3.75 34.94
C ASP A 497 10.91 -4.36 35.58
N ILE A 498 10.01 -4.91 34.78
CA ILE A 498 8.84 -5.66 35.29
C ILE A 498 9.29 -6.86 36.10
N LEU A 499 10.24 -7.66 35.59
CA LEU A 499 10.74 -8.85 36.28
C LEU A 499 11.49 -8.49 37.56
N ARG A 500 12.34 -7.46 37.54
CA ARG A 500 13.08 -6.97 38.71
C ARG A 500 12.12 -6.56 39.83
N TYR A 501 11.12 -5.75 39.50
CA TYR A 501 10.12 -5.33 40.46
C TYR A 501 9.27 -6.51 40.98
N ALA A 502 8.91 -7.45 40.11
CA ALA A 502 8.19 -8.64 40.50
C ALA A 502 9.00 -9.49 41.47
N ARG A 503 10.29 -9.70 41.21
CA ARG A 503 11.22 -10.40 42.09
C ARG A 503 11.28 -9.78 43.49
N GLU A 504 11.46 -8.47 43.58
CA GLU A 504 11.47 -7.74 44.86
C GLU A 504 10.18 -7.96 45.67
N ARG A 505 9.02 -7.93 44.99
CA ARG A 505 7.73 -8.17 45.66
C ARG A 505 7.56 -9.62 46.12
N TYR A 506 8.03 -10.60 45.35
CA TYR A 506 8.00 -12.01 45.77
C TYR A 506 8.91 -12.26 46.97
N LEU A 507 10.12 -11.70 47.00
CA LEU A 507 11.02 -11.77 48.13
C LEU A 507 10.41 -11.15 49.40
N GLN A 508 9.75 -9.99 49.31
CA GLN A 508 9.05 -9.35 50.43
C GLN A 508 7.90 -10.21 50.99
N ARG A 509 7.35 -11.14 50.18
CA ARG A 509 6.29 -12.08 50.59
C ARG A 509 6.83 -13.43 51.05
N GLY A 510 8.14 -13.63 51.00
CA GLY A 510 8.78 -14.92 51.30
C GLY A 510 8.60 -15.99 50.21
N ASP A 511 8.14 -15.61 49.02
CA ASP A 511 7.98 -16.50 47.85
C ASP A 511 9.28 -16.54 47.05
N THR A 512 10.22 -17.34 47.51
CA THR A 512 11.55 -17.50 46.92
C THR A 512 11.48 -18.16 45.53
N ASP A 513 10.62 -19.15 45.33
CA ASP A 513 10.50 -19.88 44.08
C ASP A 513 10.06 -18.97 42.93
N SER A 514 9.07 -18.10 43.17
CA SER A 514 8.63 -17.11 42.17
C SER A 514 9.67 -16.01 41.94
N ALA A 515 10.43 -15.61 42.98
CA ALA A 515 11.52 -14.67 42.86
C ALA A 515 12.69 -15.23 42.03
N ASP A 516 13.07 -16.48 42.23
CA ASP A 516 14.10 -17.18 41.46
C ASP A 516 13.67 -17.40 40.00
N SER A 517 12.40 -17.70 39.77
CA SER A 517 11.84 -17.74 38.41
C SER A 517 11.96 -16.39 37.69
N CYS A 518 11.72 -15.28 38.36
CA CYS A 518 11.92 -13.94 37.79
C CYS A 518 13.41 -13.68 37.50
N LEU A 519 14.32 -14.08 38.40
CA LEU A 519 15.76 -13.94 38.20
C LEU A 519 16.25 -14.75 37.00
N SER A 520 15.80 -15.99 36.84
CA SER A 520 16.10 -16.83 35.66
C SER A 520 15.71 -16.13 34.35
N LEU A 521 14.49 -15.58 34.28
CA LEU A 521 14.02 -14.84 33.09
C LEU A 521 14.83 -13.57 32.83
N ILE A 522 15.30 -12.87 33.86
CA ILE A 522 16.17 -11.68 33.68
C ILE A 522 17.52 -12.10 33.10
N ILE A 523 18.12 -13.20 33.58
CA ILE A 523 19.41 -13.72 33.13
C ILE A 523 19.33 -14.20 31.67
N GLU A 524 18.16 -14.61 31.18
CA GLU A 524 17.95 -15.02 29.78
C GLU A 524 17.94 -13.82 28.79
N ILE A 525 17.68 -12.58 29.24
CA ILE A 525 17.52 -11.41 28.36
C ILE A 525 18.75 -11.16 27.47
N PRO A 526 20.00 -11.17 27.96
CA PRO A 526 21.19 -11.03 27.10
C PRO A 526 21.21 -12.08 25.97
N GLY A 527 20.94 -13.34 26.29
CA GLY A 527 20.89 -14.44 25.32
C GLY A 527 19.75 -14.26 24.28
N MET A 528 18.62 -13.67 24.68
CA MET A 528 17.55 -13.30 23.72
C MET A 528 18.05 -12.25 22.72
N LEU A 529 18.75 -11.21 23.18
CA LEU A 529 19.31 -10.15 22.35
C LEU A 529 20.40 -10.68 21.40
N GLU A 530 21.32 -11.53 21.92
CA GLU A 530 22.32 -12.21 21.11
C GLU A 530 21.70 -13.10 20.03
N THR A 531 20.62 -13.80 20.35
CA THR A 531 19.87 -14.62 19.39
C THR A 531 19.30 -13.78 18.26
N VAL A 532 18.72 -12.63 18.57
CA VAL A 532 18.19 -11.69 17.56
C VAL A 532 19.32 -11.12 16.70
N ASP A 533 20.45 -10.75 17.31
CA ASP A 533 21.62 -10.28 16.56
C ASP A 533 22.15 -11.37 15.63
N ALA A 534 22.31 -12.60 16.10
CA ALA A 534 22.77 -13.74 15.31
C ALA A 534 21.83 -14.07 14.13
N GLN A 535 20.51 -13.87 14.31
CA GLN A 535 19.51 -14.04 13.27
C GLN A 535 19.45 -12.87 12.27
N THR A 536 20.16 -11.77 12.52
CA THR A 536 20.20 -10.62 11.59
C THR A 536 20.92 -11.04 10.31
N SER A 537 20.20 -10.96 9.18
CA SER A 537 20.72 -11.37 7.88
C SER A 537 21.84 -10.43 7.40
N ARG A 538 22.66 -10.92 6.44
CA ARG A 538 23.66 -10.07 5.78
C ARG A 538 23.02 -8.82 5.14
N LEU A 539 21.81 -8.95 4.57
CA LEU A 539 21.08 -7.82 4.01
C LEU A 539 20.68 -6.83 5.11
N GLY A 540 20.18 -7.33 6.25
CA GLY A 540 19.84 -6.52 7.42
C GLY A 540 21.01 -5.72 7.98
N ARG A 541 22.24 -6.27 7.86
CA ARG A 541 23.47 -5.57 8.28
C ARG A 541 23.95 -4.51 7.26
N ILE A 542 23.46 -4.53 6.01
CA ILE A 542 23.84 -3.57 4.96
C ILE A 542 22.92 -2.35 4.93
N ILE A 543 21.62 -2.51 5.24
CA ILE A 543 20.65 -1.41 5.24
C ILE A 543 21.04 -0.32 6.25
N ARG A 544 20.39 0.87 6.12
CA ARG A 544 20.75 2.07 6.89
C ARG A 544 20.62 1.87 8.40
N ASP A 545 19.46 1.36 8.83
CA ASP A 545 19.14 1.22 10.24
C ASP A 545 19.76 -0.08 10.75
N LYS A 546 20.60 0.04 11.80
CA LYS A 546 21.32 -1.07 12.40
C LYS A 546 20.61 -1.53 13.66
N PRO A 547 20.66 -2.83 14.00
CA PRO A 547 20.20 -3.27 15.30
C PRO A 547 21.07 -2.63 16.41
N ASP A 548 20.39 -2.02 17.37
CA ASP A 548 20.99 -1.61 18.65
C ASP A 548 20.35 -2.49 19.72
N LEU A 549 21.09 -3.56 20.06
CA LEU A 549 20.66 -4.61 20.98
C LEU A 549 21.58 -4.68 22.19
N THR A 550 22.31 -3.61 22.47
CA THR A 550 23.25 -3.52 23.59
C THR A 550 22.52 -3.06 24.85
N LEU A 551 22.58 -3.87 25.90
CA LEU A 551 22.03 -3.48 27.19
C LEU A 551 22.78 -2.25 27.76
N PRO A 552 22.06 -1.24 28.25
CA PRO A 552 22.67 -0.10 28.92
C PRO A 552 23.43 -0.50 30.19
N PRO A 553 24.49 0.24 30.58
CA PRO A 553 25.35 -0.10 31.71
C PRO A 553 24.61 -0.40 33.03
N PRO A 554 23.53 0.31 33.43
CA PRO A 554 22.81 -0.01 34.66
C PRO A 554 22.24 -1.43 34.72
N TYR A 555 21.77 -1.94 33.57
CA TYR A 555 21.22 -3.30 33.45
C TYR A 555 22.32 -4.35 33.50
N VAL A 556 23.46 -4.10 32.85
CA VAL A 556 24.64 -4.97 32.88
C VAL A 556 25.18 -5.06 34.32
N SER A 557 25.35 -3.92 35.00
CA SER A 557 25.84 -3.90 36.39
C SER A 557 24.89 -4.64 37.35
N TRP A 558 23.59 -4.53 37.15
CA TRP A 558 22.60 -5.27 37.93
C TRP A 558 22.74 -6.79 37.71
N LEU A 559 22.91 -7.23 36.47
CA LEU A 559 23.13 -8.64 36.13
C LEU A 559 24.41 -9.17 36.77
N GLU A 560 25.53 -8.45 36.71
CA GLU A 560 26.80 -8.83 37.31
C GLU A 560 26.70 -9.00 38.84
N GLN A 561 25.95 -8.13 39.51
CA GLN A 561 25.73 -8.21 40.97
C GLN A 561 24.91 -9.40 41.39
N HIS A 562 23.96 -9.87 40.58
CA HIS A 562 23.02 -10.94 40.92
C HIS A 562 23.33 -12.29 40.24
N ALA A 563 24.34 -12.35 39.33
CA ALA A 563 24.74 -13.59 38.66
C ALA A 563 25.25 -14.66 39.65
N SER A 564 25.91 -14.24 40.71
CA SER A 564 26.41 -15.15 41.74
C SER A 564 25.30 -15.82 42.58
N GLU A 565 24.18 -15.15 42.75
CA GLU A 565 23.01 -15.68 43.46
C GLU A 565 22.38 -16.87 42.69
N PHE A 566 22.38 -16.80 41.36
CA PHE A 566 21.83 -17.85 40.51
C PHE A 566 22.66 -19.15 40.57
N VAL A 567 23.99 -19.02 40.59
CA VAL A 567 24.92 -20.18 40.63
C VAL A 567 24.86 -20.88 42.01
N SER A 568 24.51 -20.18 43.09
CA SER A 568 24.40 -20.75 44.43
C SER A 568 23.08 -21.51 44.68
N ASN A 569 22.02 -21.20 43.90
CA ASN A 569 20.68 -21.78 44.05
C ASN A 569 20.36 -22.87 43.01
N SER A 570 21.22 -23.09 41.98
CA SER A 570 21.16 -24.17 41.00
C SER A 570 22.07 -25.34 41.39
#